data_f372f0a1c65fca4d83f9fd4a2de0e570
#
_entry.id   f372f0a1c65fca4d83f9fd4a2de0e570
#
_cell.length_a   1.000
_cell.length_b   1.000
_cell.length_c   1.000
_cell.angle_alpha   90.00
_cell.angle_beta   90.00
_cell.angle_gamma   90.00
#
_symmetry.space_group_name_H-M   'P 1'
#
loop_
_entity.id
_entity.type
_entity.pdbx_description
1 polymer ?
#
loop_
_entity_poly.entity_id
_entity_poly.type
_entity_poly.pdbx_seq_one_letter_code
_entity_poly.pdbx_strand_id
1 'polypeptide(L)'
;MTSSLNFDSLAAISSAGLPAIDAKAVAAARARQGALTKPPGSLGRLEALAEFMAGWRGTAQPKIDKAQALVFAGNHGVCAQGINPFPQEVTAQMVANFQHGGAAINQLCAVAGADLTVVALDLERPTGDFTQGPAMSEAETLSALRRGAEAVDPSADVLILGEMGIGNSTVAAALGLAVCGGEAASWVGAGTGADAAGIAHKADVVTKAVSLHRDATGMGVLAALGGREQAAICGAVLAARAARIPVILDGFICTAAVAPLHGTDPAFLDHCIVGHASREPGHTRLCEALGKDPVLRMDMALGEGSGAALALNILRSALACHNGMATFAEAGVAGG
;
A
#
# COMPACT_ATOMS: atom_id res chain seq x y z
N MET A 1 10.47 23.32 3.01
CA MET A 1 10.22 23.49 1.57
C MET A 1 9.81 22.11 1.05
N THR A 2 8.51 21.90 0.80
CA THR A 2 8.01 20.69 0.17
C THR A 2 8.51 20.72 -1.27
N SER A 3 9.36 19.77 -1.66
CA SER A 3 9.67 19.55 -3.07
C SER A 3 8.32 19.31 -3.77
N SER A 4 7.95 20.18 -4.70
CA SER A 4 6.72 20.04 -5.45
C SER A 4 6.81 18.76 -6.27
N LEU A 5 5.96 17.78 -5.95
CA LEU A 5 5.82 16.58 -6.76
C LEU A 5 5.47 17.01 -8.19
N ASN A 6 6.21 16.49 -9.15
CA ASN A 6 5.95 16.79 -10.57
C ASN A 6 5.03 15.71 -11.16
N PHE A 7 3.79 16.11 -11.45
CA PHE A 7 2.79 15.30 -12.16
C PHE A 7 2.49 15.86 -13.54
N ASP A 8 3.47 16.46 -14.23
CA ASP A 8 3.27 17.02 -15.58
C ASP A 8 3.13 15.91 -16.64
N SER A 9 3.86 14.81 -16.45
CA SER A 9 3.73 13.58 -17.24
C SER A 9 4.10 12.36 -16.40
N LEU A 10 3.71 11.16 -16.85
CA LEU A 10 4.11 9.90 -16.18
C LEU A 10 5.63 9.70 -16.25
N ALA A 11 6.28 10.13 -17.32
CA ALA A 11 7.72 10.07 -17.49
C ALA A 11 8.49 11.05 -16.58
N ALA A 12 7.85 12.11 -16.10
CA ALA A 12 8.44 13.09 -15.19
C ALA A 12 8.46 12.62 -13.70
N ILE A 13 7.75 11.54 -13.38
CA ILE A 13 7.71 10.98 -12.02
C ILE A 13 9.08 10.37 -11.71
N SER A 14 9.78 10.97 -10.75
CA SER A 14 11.14 10.60 -10.36
C SER A 14 11.28 10.58 -8.84
N SER A 15 12.12 9.70 -8.35
CA SER A 15 12.53 9.66 -6.92
C SER A 15 13.57 10.74 -6.60
N ALA A 16 14.18 11.35 -7.63
CA ALA A 16 15.18 12.40 -7.45
C ALA A 16 14.63 13.58 -6.65
N GLY A 17 15.33 13.93 -5.58
CA GLY A 17 14.93 15.02 -4.67
C GLY A 17 13.89 14.63 -3.60
N LEU A 18 13.36 13.41 -3.61
CA LEU A 18 12.55 12.91 -2.51
C LEU A 18 13.41 12.62 -1.27
N PRO A 19 12.89 12.86 -0.04
CA PRO A 19 13.63 12.61 1.19
C PRO A 19 14.14 11.15 1.29
N ALA A 20 15.38 10.97 1.70
CA ALA A 20 15.91 9.68 2.10
C ALA A 20 15.70 9.44 3.60
N ILE A 21 15.84 8.19 4.05
CA ILE A 21 15.80 7.85 5.47
C ILE A 21 16.91 8.61 6.24
N ASP A 22 16.60 9.10 7.43
CA ASP A 22 17.59 9.77 8.29
C ASP A 22 18.45 8.73 9.01
N ALA A 23 19.65 8.50 8.49
CA ALA A 23 20.61 7.53 9.04
C ALA A 23 21.06 7.88 10.46
N LYS A 24 21.07 9.17 10.85
CA LYS A 24 21.44 9.58 12.21
C LYS A 24 20.33 9.22 13.20
N ALA A 25 19.08 9.44 12.83
CA ALA A 25 17.94 9.05 13.66
C ALA A 25 17.87 7.52 13.81
N VAL A 26 18.11 6.75 12.73
CA VAL A 26 18.21 5.28 12.79
C VAL A 26 19.32 4.84 13.76
N ALA A 27 20.52 5.41 13.63
CA ALA A 27 21.66 5.05 14.49
C ALA A 27 21.36 5.37 15.98
N ALA A 28 20.74 6.51 16.24
CA ALA A 28 20.34 6.91 17.60
C ALA A 28 19.26 5.99 18.18
N ALA A 29 18.26 5.60 17.37
CA ALA A 29 17.24 4.65 17.80
C ALA A 29 17.85 3.26 18.08
N ARG A 30 18.76 2.79 17.23
CA ARG A 30 19.49 1.53 17.43
C ARG A 30 20.35 1.56 18.71
N ALA A 31 21.05 2.65 18.97
CA ALA A 31 21.80 2.81 20.20
C ALA A 31 20.90 2.73 21.44
N ARG A 32 19.71 3.38 21.39
CA ARG A 32 18.71 3.26 22.44
C ARG A 32 18.23 1.82 22.62
N GLN A 33 17.91 1.09 21.53
CA GLN A 33 17.50 -0.33 21.59
C GLN A 33 18.53 -1.21 22.32
N GLY A 34 19.81 -0.95 22.08
CA GLY A 34 20.90 -1.66 22.78
C GLY A 34 21.05 -1.33 24.27
N ALA A 35 20.51 -0.19 24.71
CA ALA A 35 20.58 0.24 26.10
C ALA A 35 19.36 -0.15 26.95
N LEU A 36 18.25 -0.58 26.32
CA LEU A 36 17.01 -0.96 27.01
C LEU A 36 17.18 -2.24 27.82
N THR A 37 16.41 -2.37 28.93
CA THR A 37 16.44 -3.51 29.86
C THR A 37 15.92 -4.82 29.23
N LYS A 38 16.63 -5.30 28.22
CA LYS A 38 16.32 -6.51 27.49
C LYS A 38 17.59 -7.11 26.85
N PRO A 39 17.64 -8.42 26.57
CA PRO A 39 18.70 -8.97 25.71
C PRO A 39 18.69 -8.32 24.33
N PRO A 40 19.86 -8.05 23.71
CA PRO A 40 19.92 -7.49 22.36
C PRO A 40 19.14 -8.34 21.35
N GLY A 41 18.31 -7.70 20.53
CA GLY A 41 17.50 -8.36 19.51
C GLY A 41 16.28 -9.13 19.99
N SER A 42 16.02 -9.20 21.31
CA SER A 42 14.96 -10.05 21.89
C SER A 42 13.53 -9.61 21.56
N LEU A 43 13.30 -8.36 21.16
CA LEU A 43 12.02 -7.88 20.64
C LEU A 43 11.89 -8.10 19.12
N GLY A 44 12.92 -8.64 18.47
CA GLY A 44 12.88 -9.03 17.07
C GLY A 44 12.41 -7.90 16.16
N ARG A 45 11.35 -8.15 15.40
CA ARG A 45 10.87 -7.19 14.40
C ARG A 45 10.35 -5.86 14.99
N LEU A 46 9.92 -5.83 16.25
CA LEU A 46 9.50 -4.57 16.88
C LEU A 46 10.67 -3.57 16.96
N GLU A 47 11.91 -4.05 17.14
CA GLU A 47 13.09 -3.18 17.12
C GLU A 47 13.30 -2.55 15.73
N ALA A 48 13.22 -3.37 14.68
CA ALA A 48 13.37 -2.89 13.30
C ALA A 48 12.25 -1.90 12.90
N LEU A 49 11.02 -2.12 13.36
CA LEU A 49 9.89 -1.20 13.13
C LEU A 49 10.11 0.14 13.85
N ALA A 50 10.64 0.13 15.07
CA ALA A 50 10.97 1.37 15.77
C ALA A 50 12.11 2.14 15.07
N GLU A 51 13.16 1.46 14.61
CA GLU A 51 14.24 2.06 13.81
C GLU A 51 13.73 2.64 12.48
N PHE A 52 12.85 1.93 11.79
CA PHE A 52 12.19 2.40 10.56
C PHE A 52 11.42 3.70 10.80
N MET A 53 10.58 3.73 11.84
CA MET A 53 9.84 4.93 12.22
C MET A 53 10.78 6.08 12.59
N ALA A 54 11.84 5.81 13.36
CA ALA A 54 12.82 6.81 13.75
C ALA A 54 13.48 7.46 12.52
N GLY A 55 13.90 6.65 11.58
CA GLY A 55 14.55 7.11 10.35
C GLY A 55 13.65 7.96 9.45
N TRP A 56 12.38 7.58 9.31
CA TRP A 56 11.46 8.35 8.48
C TRP A 56 10.93 9.61 9.18
N ARG A 57 10.72 9.57 10.50
CA ARG A 57 10.31 10.74 11.29
C ARG A 57 11.48 11.65 11.69
N GLY A 58 12.74 11.25 11.43
CA GLY A 58 13.94 12.06 11.70
C GLY A 58 14.17 12.31 13.20
N THR A 59 13.77 11.38 14.06
CA THR A 59 13.94 11.48 15.52
C THR A 59 14.22 10.11 16.13
N ALA A 60 15.06 10.06 17.16
CA ALA A 60 15.40 8.82 17.86
C ALA A 60 14.21 8.19 18.60
N GLN A 61 13.21 8.96 18.97
CA GLN A 61 12.03 8.53 19.73
C GLN A 61 10.74 9.02 19.02
N PRO A 62 10.39 8.44 17.87
CA PRO A 62 9.20 8.84 17.12
C PRO A 62 7.91 8.47 17.86
N LYS A 63 6.85 9.23 17.59
CA LYS A 63 5.50 8.97 18.10
C LYS A 63 4.53 8.83 16.94
N ILE A 64 3.39 8.23 17.20
CA ILE A 64 2.22 8.21 16.32
C ILE A 64 1.07 8.85 17.09
N ASP A 65 1.00 10.18 17.05
CA ASP A 65 -0.10 10.92 17.65
C ASP A 65 -1.26 11.02 16.63
N LYS A 66 -0.95 11.15 15.34
CA LYS A 66 -1.92 11.24 14.25
C LYS A 66 -1.68 10.15 13.19
N ALA A 67 -2.58 9.19 13.11
CA ALA A 67 -2.58 8.17 12.08
C ALA A 67 -3.71 8.44 11.09
N GLN A 68 -3.40 8.53 9.80
CA GLN A 68 -4.38 8.69 8.73
C GLN A 68 -4.60 7.36 8.00
N ALA A 69 -5.86 7.03 7.71
CA ALA A 69 -6.24 5.92 6.84
C ALA A 69 -6.98 6.45 5.61
N LEU A 70 -6.53 6.10 4.42
CA LEU A 70 -7.16 6.45 3.15
C LEU A 70 -7.62 5.18 2.44
N VAL A 71 -8.90 5.11 2.10
CA VAL A 71 -9.46 4.08 1.23
C VAL A 71 -9.86 4.73 -0.08
N PHE A 72 -9.20 4.34 -1.17
CA PHE A 72 -9.53 4.81 -2.50
C PHE A 72 -10.47 3.83 -3.18
N ALA A 73 -11.53 4.32 -3.82
CA ALA A 73 -12.52 3.49 -4.49
C ALA A 73 -12.62 3.82 -5.99
N GLY A 74 -12.60 2.78 -6.84
CA GLY A 74 -12.68 2.90 -8.29
C GLY A 74 -13.38 1.72 -8.95
N ASN A 75 -13.89 1.91 -10.17
CA ASN A 75 -14.53 0.90 -11.00
C ASN A 75 -13.71 0.59 -12.26
N HIS A 76 -13.80 -0.66 -12.74
CA HIS A 76 -12.91 -1.22 -13.76
C HIS A 76 -13.67 -1.74 -14.97
N GLY A 77 -13.26 -1.30 -16.18
CA GLY A 77 -13.84 -1.75 -17.44
C GLY A 77 -13.61 -3.23 -17.73
N VAL A 78 -12.54 -3.82 -17.18
CA VAL A 78 -12.27 -5.26 -17.32
C VAL A 78 -13.37 -6.15 -16.73
N CYS A 79 -14.26 -5.62 -15.88
CA CYS A 79 -15.45 -6.33 -15.41
C CYS A 79 -16.37 -6.80 -16.55
N ALA A 80 -16.34 -6.12 -17.70
CA ALA A 80 -17.04 -6.57 -18.92
C ALA A 80 -16.60 -7.95 -19.40
N GLN A 81 -15.43 -8.43 -18.96
CA GLN A 81 -14.94 -9.78 -19.26
C GLN A 81 -15.55 -10.86 -18.35
N GLY A 82 -16.46 -10.52 -17.42
CA GLY A 82 -17.10 -11.51 -16.55
C GLY A 82 -16.17 -12.12 -15.51
N ILE A 83 -15.17 -11.37 -15.04
CA ILE A 83 -14.11 -11.86 -14.13
C ILE A 83 -14.49 -11.82 -12.63
N ASN A 84 -15.66 -11.37 -12.29
CA ASN A 84 -16.10 -11.20 -10.90
C ASN A 84 -17.57 -11.61 -10.71
N PRO A 85 -17.93 -12.21 -9.56
CA PRO A 85 -19.29 -12.64 -9.28
C PRO A 85 -20.24 -11.48 -8.87
N PHE A 86 -19.70 -10.34 -8.44
CA PHE A 86 -20.46 -9.19 -7.99
C PHE A 86 -20.52 -8.09 -9.06
N PRO A 87 -21.66 -7.37 -9.18
CA PRO A 87 -21.77 -6.25 -10.10
C PRO A 87 -21.01 -5.02 -9.57
N GLN A 88 -20.65 -4.10 -10.47
CA GLN A 88 -19.82 -2.91 -10.13
C GLN A 88 -20.49 -1.93 -9.18
N GLU A 89 -21.82 -1.93 -9.12
CA GLU A 89 -22.62 -1.11 -8.19
C GLU A 89 -22.26 -1.37 -6.72
N VAL A 90 -21.75 -2.57 -6.42
CA VAL A 90 -21.28 -2.92 -5.07
C VAL A 90 -20.15 -1.98 -4.62
N THR A 91 -19.32 -1.47 -5.50
CA THR A 91 -18.29 -0.48 -5.14
C THR A 91 -18.90 0.77 -4.51
N ALA A 92 -19.95 1.35 -5.13
CA ALA A 92 -20.65 2.53 -4.59
C ALA A 92 -21.40 2.20 -3.28
N GLN A 93 -21.99 1.01 -3.18
CA GLN A 93 -22.64 0.55 -1.96
C GLN A 93 -21.64 0.40 -0.81
N MET A 94 -20.43 -0.10 -1.08
CA MET A 94 -19.36 -0.19 -0.07
C MET A 94 -18.85 1.19 0.33
N VAL A 95 -18.72 2.14 -0.59
CA VAL A 95 -18.38 3.53 -0.23
C VAL A 95 -19.43 4.11 0.74
N ALA A 96 -20.70 3.91 0.47
CA ALA A 96 -21.77 4.31 1.40
C ALA A 96 -21.66 3.59 2.75
N ASN A 97 -21.36 2.28 2.76
CA ASN A 97 -21.16 1.51 3.99
C ASN A 97 -19.97 2.03 4.82
N PHE A 98 -18.86 2.40 4.19
CA PHE A 98 -17.72 3.04 4.87
C PHE A 98 -18.12 4.37 5.51
N GLN A 99 -18.89 5.19 4.80
CA GLN A 99 -19.36 6.48 5.31
C GLN A 99 -20.32 6.33 6.51
N HIS A 100 -21.10 5.25 6.57
CA HIS A 100 -21.99 4.94 7.68
C HIS A 100 -21.30 4.18 8.82
N GLY A 101 -20.01 3.88 8.71
CA GLY A 101 -19.25 3.19 9.76
C GLY A 101 -19.49 1.68 9.85
N GLY A 102 -20.08 1.06 8.80
CA GLY A 102 -20.51 -0.35 8.82
C GLY A 102 -19.48 -1.38 8.37
N ALA A 103 -18.33 -0.96 7.86
CA ALA A 103 -17.34 -1.87 7.32
C ALA A 103 -16.28 -2.28 8.35
N ALA A 104 -15.49 -3.31 8.02
CA ALA A 104 -14.40 -3.79 8.88
C ALA A 104 -13.35 -2.71 9.14
N ILE A 105 -12.96 -1.95 8.10
CA ILE A 105 -11.97 -0.89 8.25
C ILE A 105 -12.40 0.20 9.25
N ASN A 106 -13.70 0.52 9.32
CA ASN A 106 -14.21 1.49 10.30
C ASN A 106 -13.92 1.02 11.73
N GLN A 107 -14.19 -0.26 12.03
CA GLN A 107 -13.97 -0.84 13.34
C GLN A 107 -12.49 -0.91 13.67
N LEU A 108 -11.68 -1.34 12.70
CA LEU A 108 -10.25 -1.51 12.88
C LEU A 108 -9.53 -0.15 13.04
N CYS A 109 -9.94 0.88 12.29
CA CYS A 109 -9.44 2.24 12.48
C CYS A 109 -9.82 2.81 13.85
N ALA A 110 -11.05 2.57 14.32
CA ALA A 110 -11.49 3.00 15.66
C ALA A 110 -10.62 2.38 16.77
N VAL A 111 -10.34 1.06 16.67
CA VAL A 111 -9.45 0.36 17.63
C VAL A 111 -8.01 0.85 17.53
N ALA A 112 -7.51 1.07 16.31
CA ALA A 112 -6.15 1.51 16.07
C ALA A 112 -5.92 3.01 16.32
N GLY A 113 -6.97 3.80 16.50
CA GLY A 113 -6.90 5.25 16.64
C GLY A 113 -6.40 5.92 15.36
N ALA A 114 -6.98 5.57 14.21
CA ALA A 114 -6.68 6.15 12.91
C ALA A 114 -7.90 6.88 12.33
N ASP A 115 -7.67 8.04 11.74
CA ASP A 115 -8.70 8.84 11.07
C ASP A 115 -8.95 8.31 9.66
N LEU A 116 -10.14 7.75 9.42
CA LEU A 116 -10.50 7.15 8.14
C LEU A 116 -11.13 8.18 7.19
N THR A 117 -10.59 8.27 5.99
CA THR A 117 -11.18 9.00 4.86
C THR A 117 -11.35 8.08 3.66
N VAL A 118 -12.52 8.13 3.02
CA VAL A 118 -12.83 7.36 1.81
C VAL A 118 -12.92 8.32 0.62
N VAL A 119 -12.16 8.03 -0.44
CA VAL A 119 -12.06 8.85 -1.65
C VAL A 119 -12.61 8.06 -2.83
N ALA A 120 -13.83 8.38 -3.26
CA ALA A 120 -14.41 7.82 -4.47
C ALA A 120 -13.85 8.52 -5.73
N LEU A 121 -13.45 7.73 -6.71
CA LEU A 121 -12.77 8.18 -7.93
C LEU A 121 -13.64 7.88 -9.15
N ASP A 122 -14.55 8.77 -9.46
CA ASP A 122 -15.40 8.74 -10.66
C ASP A 122 -16.10 7.38 -10.88
N LEU A 123 -16.79 6.87 -9.84
CA LEU A 123 -17.41 5.53 -9.87
C LEU A 123 -18.38 5.32 -11.02
N GLU A 124 -19.03 6.39 -11.51
CA GLU A 124 -19.96 6.38 -12.64
C GLU A 124 -19.25 6.15 -14.00
N ARG A 125 -17.93 6.28 -14.03
CA ARG A 125 -17.11 6.11 -15.22
C ARG A 125 -16.01 5.08 -14.96
N PRO A 126 -16.26 3.78 -15.10
CA PRO A 126 -15.21 2.76 -15.02
C PRO A 126 -14.02 3.08 -15.92
N THR A 127 -12.86 2.54 -15.64
CA THR A 127 -11.71 2.59 -16.57
C THR A 127 -12.05 1.87 -17.88
N GLY A 128 -11.22 2.01 -18.89
CA GLY A 128 -11.31 1.18 -20.10
C GLY A 128 -11.08 -0.31 -19.79
N ASP A 129 -11.61 -1.19 -20.66
CA ASP A 129 -11.28 -2.59 -20.64
C ASP A 129 -9.87 -2.79 -21.20
N PHE A 130 -8.92 -3.08 -20.35
CA PHE A 130 -7.51 -3.21 -20.71
C PHE A 130 -7.21 -4.41 -21.64
N THR A 131 -8.19 -5.28 -21.90
CA THR A 131 -8.07 -6.33 -22.93
C THR A 131 -8.33 -5.82 -24.35
N GLN A 132 -8.79 -4.57 -24.50
CA GLN A 132 -9.13 -3.92 -25.76
C GLN A 132 -8.27 -2.68 -26.05
N GLY A 133 -7.73 -2.03 -25.00
CA GLY A 133 -6.92 -0.82 -25.07
C GLY A 133 -6.47 -0.40 -23.68
N PRO A 134 -5.78 0.73 -23.49
CA PRO A 134 -5.35 1.17 -22.17
C PRO A 134 -6.52 1.38 -21.20
N ALA A 135 -6.34 1.00 -19.94
CA ALA A 135 -7.33 1.24 -18.87
C ALA A 135 -7.61 2.73 -18.68
N MET A 136 -6.60 3.55 -18.76
CA MET A 136 -6.67 5.00 -18.57
C MET A 136 -5.79 5.71 -19.59
N SER A 137 -6.18 6.91 -19.99
CA SER A 137 -5.27 7.86 -20.63
C SER A 137 -4.22 8.35 -19.62
N GLU A 138 -3.11 8.92 -20.12
CA GLU A 138 -2.12 9.57 -19.27
C GLU A 138 -2.75 10.68 -18.40
N ALA A 139 -3.63 11.48 -18.97
CA ALA A 139 -4.32 12.56 -18.26
C ALA A 139 -5.20 12.06 -17.11
N GLU A 140 -5.94 10.95 -17.31
CA GLU A 140 -6.75 10.31 -16.24
C GLU A 140 -5.86 9.73 -15.16
N THR A 141 -4.75 9.08 -15.52
CA THR A 141 -3.79 8.52 -14.56
C THR A 141 -3.16 9.63 -13.72
N LEU A 142 -2.70 10.71 -14.33
CA LEU A 142 -2.15 11.87 -13.63
C LEU A 142 -3.18 12.56 -12.74
N SER A 143 -4.43 12.65 -13.18
CA SER A 143 -5.53 13.17 -12.36
C SER A 143 -5.75 12.34 -11.10
N ALA A 144 -5.77 11.00 -11.23
CA ALA A 144 -5.93 10.10 -10.10
C ALA A 144 -4.72 10.15 -9.15
N LEU A 145 -3.49 10.22 -9.68
CA LEU A 145 -2.27 10.45 -8.89
C LEU A 145 -2.36 11.73 -8.04
N ARG A 146 -2.77 12.86 -8.67
CA ARG A 146 -2.95 14.14 -7.95
C ARG A 146 -3.99 14.03 -6.84
N ARG A 147 -5.15 13.43 -7.11
CA ARG A 147 -6.20 13.22 -6.09
C ARG A 147 -5.70 12.38 -4.92
N GLY A 148 -4.88 11.35 -5.19
CA GLY A 148 -4.24 10.56 -4.15
C GLY A 148 -3.25 11.38 -3.32
N ALA A 149 -2.42 12.17 -3.96
CA ALA A 149 -1.45 13.04 -3.28
C ALA A 149 -2.13 14.13 -2.43
N GLU A 150 -3.20 14.74 -2.94
CA GLU A 150 -3.98 15.79 -2.26
C GLU A 150 -4.74 15.25 -1.04
N ALA A 151 -5.07 13.96 -1.01
CA ALA A 151 -5.76 13.34 0.12
C ALA A 151 -4.84 13.12 1.34
N VAL A 152 -3.52 13.17 1.17
CA VAL A 152 -2.57 12.97 2.26
C VAL A 152 -2.50 14.20 3.16
N ASP A 153 -2.76 14.01 4.44
CA ASP A 153 -2.51 15.04 5.45
C ASP A 153 -1.00 15.11 5.77
N PRO A 154 -0.32 16.20 5.44
CA PRO A 154 1.12 16.32 5.65
C PRO A 154 1.53 16.36 7.14
N SER A 155 0.56 16.51 8.05
CA SER A 155 0.77 16.46 9.50
C SER A 155 0.61 15.06 10.10
N ALA A 156 0.24 14.05 9.31
CA ALA A 156 0.14 12.67 9.78
C ALA A 156 1.52 12.10 10.16
N ASP A 157 1.54 11.23 11.16
CA ASP A 157 2.75 10.53 11.58
C ASP A 157 2.93 9.20 10.84
N VAL A 158 1.83 8.62 10.37
CA VAL A 158 1.78 7.39 9.59
C VAL A 158 0.54 7.40 8.69
N LEU A 159 0.66 6.82 7.50
CA LEU A 159 -0.41 6.67 6.54
C LEU A 159 -0.74 5.19 6.33
N ILE A 160 -2.02 4.84 6.43
CA ILE A 160 -2.58 3.54 6.07
C ILE A 160 -3.24 3.68 4.70
N LEU A 161 -2.96 2.77 3.77
CA LEU A 161 -3.60 2.74 2.46
C LEU A 161 -4.44 1.48 2.29
N GLY A 162 -5.69 1.70 1.90
CA GLY A 162 -6.66 0.70 1.53
C GLY A 162 -7.29 1.03 0.18
N GLU A 163 -8.09 0.12 -0.32
CA GLU A 163 -8.77 0.23 -1.61
C GLU A 163 -10.15 -0.44 -1.61
N MET A 164 -10.97 -0.07 -2.59
CA MET A 164 -12.24 -0.72 -2.89
C MET A 164 -12.51 -0.65 -4.40
N GLY A 165 -12.82 -1.80 -4.99
CA GLY A 165 -13.19 -1.83 -6.41
C GLY A 165 -13.52 -3.24 -6.87
N ILE A 166 -14.75 -3.44 -7.39
CA ILE A 166 -15.09 -4.74 -7.98
C ILE A 166 -14.22 -4.99 -9.20
N GLY A 167 -13.54 -6.15 -9.23
CA GLY A 167 -12.62 -6.53 -10.30
C GLY A 167 -11.15 -6.15 -10.09
N ASN A 168 -10.84 -5.36 -9.05
CA ASN A 168 -9.49 -4.84 -8.82
C ASN A 168 -8.43 -5.91 -8.50
N SER A 169 -8.80 -7.10 -8.02
CA SER A 169 -7.85 -8.21 -7.86
C SER A 169 -7.29 -8.72 -9.20
N THR A 170 -8.10 -8.63 -10.29
CA THR A 170 -7.63 -8.94 -11.64
C THR A 170 -6.69 -7.84 -12.17
N VAL A 171 -6.99 -6.60 -11.86
CA VAL A 171 -6.12 -5.44 -12.14
C VAL A 171 -4.78 -5.59 -11.40
N ALA A 172 -4.82 -5.92 -10.13
CA ALA A 172 -3.63 -6.17 -9.32
C ALA A 172 -2.75 -7.31 -9.88
N ALA A 173 -3.38 -8.40 -10.32
CA ALA A 173 -2.69 -9.51 -10.98
C ALA A 173 -2.02 -9.06 -12.29
N ALA A 174 -2.69 -8.22 -13.09
CA ALA A 174 -2.12 -7.69 -14.33
C ALA A 174 -0.93 -6.76 -14.07
N LEU A 175 -1.00 -5.88 -13.06
CA LEU A 175 0.11 -5.03 -12.65
C LEU A 175 1.30 -5.86 -12.13
N GLY A 176 1.03 -6.87 -11.28
CA GLY A 176 2.05 -7.78 -10.77
C GLY A 176 2.76 -8.55 -11.89
N LEU A 177 2.00 -9.14 -12.82
CA LEU A 177 2.55 -9.86 -13.96
C LEU A 177 3.37 -8.95 -14.88
N ALA A 178 2.86 -7.75 -15.20
CA ALA A 178 3.54 -6.82 -16.10
C ALA A 178 4.87 -6.31 -15.54
N VAL A 179 4.96 -6.08 -14.21
CA VAL A 179 6.16 -5.54 -13.57
C VAL A 179 7.14 -6.63 -13.16
N CYS A 180 6.65 -7.75 -12.61
CA CYS A 180 7.48 -8.79 -12.00
C CYS A 180 7.62 -10.05 -12.87
N GLY A 181 6.87 -10.15 -13.97
CA GLY A 181 6.92 -11.29 -14.88
C GLY A 181 6.33 -12.59 -14.31
N GLY A 182 6.61 -13.70 -14.99
CA GLY A 182 6.10 -15.02 -14.64
C GLY A 182 4.87 -15.42 -15.47
N GLU A 183 4.01 -16.26 -14.91
CA GLU A 183 2.79 -16.75 -15.55
C GLU A 183 1.55 -16.17 -14.86
N ALA A 184 0.51 -15.80 -15.64
CA ALA A 184 -0.70 -15.19 -15.10
C ALA A 184 -1.39 -16.04 -14.03
N ALA A 185 -1.38 -17.38 -14.19
CA ALA A 185 -1.94 -18.31 -13.21
C ALA A 185 -1.32 -18.19 -11.80
N SER A 186 -0.07 -17.70 -11.69
CA SER A 186 0.58 -17.50 -10.39
C SER A 186 0.22 -16.18 -9.71
N TRP A 187 -0.51 -15.30 -10.43
CA TRP A 187 -0.90 -13.97 -9.94
C TRP A 187 -2.38 -13.88 -9.56
N VAL A 188 -3.22 -14.74 -10.15
CA VAL A 188 -4.67 -14.70 -9.95
C VAL A 188 -5.10 -15.60 -8.81
N GLY A 189 -6.10 -15.16 -8.06
CA GLY A 189 -6.72 -15.91 -6.98
C GLY A 189 -8.24 -15.78 -7.01
N ALA A 190 -8.89 -16.30 -5.97
CA ALA A 190 -10.34 -16.30 -5.85
C ALA A 190 -10.93 -14.89 -5.75
N GLY A 191 -10.16 -13.90 -5.26
CA GLY A 191 -10.70 -12.56 -5.01
C GLY A 191 -11.95 -12.64 -4.13
N THR A 192 -13.06 -12.08 -4.62
CA THR A 192 -14.35 -12.07 -3.93
C THR A 192 -15.14 -13.38 -4.03
N GLY A 193 -14.51 -14.51 -4.41
CA GLY A 193 -15.15 -15.82 -4.40
C GLY A 193 -15.27 -16.51 -5.76
N ALA A 194 -14.37 -16.22 -6.72
CA ALA A 194 -14.31 -16.96 -7.97
C ALA A 194 -13.98 -18.45 -7.72
N ASP A 195 -14.66 -19.35 -8.40
CA ASP A 195 -14.36 -20.77 -8.44
C ASP A 195 -13.15 -21.07 -9.33
N ALA A 196 -12.78 -22.34 -9.46
CA ALA A 196 -11.63 -22.76 -10.25
C ALA A 196 -11.74 -22.34 -11.75
N ALA A 197 -12.94 -22.39 -12.33
CA ALA A 197 -13.17 -21.95 -13.70
C ALA A 197 -13.02 -20.43 -13.83
N GLY A 198 -13.55 -19.67 -12.86
CA GLY A 198 -13.40 -18.22 -12.78
C GLY A 198 -11.94 -17.79 -12.59
N ILE A 199 -11.15 -18.52 -11.79
CA ILE A 199 -9.71 -18.25 -11.63
C ILE A 199 -8.97 -18.50 -12.95
N ALA A 200 -9.25 -19.61 -13.65
CA ALA A 200 -8.66 -19.89 -14.96
C ALA A 200 -9.01 -18.80 -15.98
N HIS A 201 -10.27 -18.39 -16.03
CA HIS A 201 -10.71 -17.30 -16.90
C HIS A 201 -10.01 -15.96 -16.57
N LYS A 202 -9.85 -15.62 -15.30
CA LYS A 202 -9.03 -14.45 -14.88
C LYS A 202 -7.60 -14.54 -15.42
N ALA A 203 -6.97 -15.73 -15.36
CA ALA A 203 -5.62 -15.91 -15.88
C ALA A 203 -5.53 -15.65 -17.39
N ASP A 204 -6.53 -16.10 -18.16
CA ASP A 204 -6.61 -15.84 -19.60
C ASP A 204 -6.78 -14.35 -19.89
N VAL A 205 -7.66 -13.66 -19.15
CA VAL A 205 -7.89 -12.21 -19.27
C VAL A 205 -6.62 -11.43 -18.97
N VAL A 206 -5.91 -11.77 -17.88
CA VAL A 206 -4.64 -11.14 -17.48
C VAL A 206 -3.55 -11.39 -18.52
N THR A 207 -3.44 -12.63 -19.04
CA THR A 207 -2.47 -12.97 -20.08
C THR A 207 -2.70 -12.14 -21.35
N LYS A 208 -3.95 -12.06 -21.81
CA LYS A 208 -4.34 -11.25 -22.98
C LYS A 208 -4.00 -9.77 -22.77
N ALA A 209 -4.35 -9.22 -21.63
CA ALA A 209 -4.12 -7.82 -21.31
C ALA A 209 -2.62 -7.46 -21.27
N VAL A 210 -1.81 -8.23 -20.53
CA VAL A 210 -0.37 -7.96 -20.41
C VAL A 210 0.33 -8.15 -21.77
N SER A 211 -0.10 -9.12 -22.57
CA SER A 211 0.43 -9.30 -23.93
C SER A 211 0.11 -8.12 -24.85
N LEU A 212 -1.09 -7.53 -24.73
CA LEU A 212 -1.49 -6.35 -25.51
C LEU A 212 -0.65 -5.13 -25.14
N HIS A 213 -0.32 -4.98 -23.86
CA HIS A 213 0.40 -3.83 -23.32
C HIS A 213 1.88 -4.10 -22.99
N ARG A 214 2.49 -5.11 -23.64
CA ARG A 214 3.87 -5.56 -23.37
C ARG A 214 4.94 -4.46 -23.49
N ASP A 215 4.67 -3.40 -24.24
CA ASP A 215 5.60 -2.29 -24.45
C ASP A 215 5.46 -1.19 -23.38
N ALA A 216 4.46 -1.30 -22.49
CA ALA A 216 4.29 -0.38 -21.37
C ALA A 216 5.38 -0.62 -20.31
N THR A 217 6.03 0.44 -19.86
CA THR A 217 7.10 0.38 -18.85
C THR A 217 6.91 1.43 -17.75
N GLY A 218 7.48 1.18 -16.59
CA GLY A 218 7.43 2.11 -15.45
C GLY A 218 6.00 2.53 -15.13
N MET A 219 5.78 3.84 -14.95
CA MET A 219 4.43 4.38 -14.68
C MET A 219 3.45 4.24 -15.84
N GLY A 220 3.92 3.96 -17.06
CA GLY A 220 3.06 3.64 -18.21
C GLY A 220 2.27 2.33 -18.03
N VAL A 221 2.80 1.38 -17.25
CA VAL A 221 2.09 0.13 -16.88
C VAL A 221 0.82 0.45 -16.08
N LEU A 222 0.87 1.47 -15.21
CA LEU A 222 -0.28 1.91 -14.41
C LEU A 222 -1.40 2.49 -15.29
N ALA A 223 -1.04 3.28 -16.31
CA ALA A 223 -2.03 3.80 -17.27
C ALA A 223 -2.63 2.67 -18.13
N ALA A 224 -1.80 1.73 -18.59
CA ALA A 224 -2.23 0.66 -19.46
C ALA A 224 -3.13 -0.38 -18.77
N LEU A 225 -2.80 -0.77 -17.53
CA LEU A 225 -3.38 -1.92 -16.84
C LEU A 225 -4.00 -1.60 -15.49
N GLY A 226 -3.76 -0.42 -14.91
CA GLY A 226 -4.20 -0.06 -13.57
C GLY A 226 -5.65 0.44 -13.48
N GLY A 227 -6.00 0.89 -12.29
CA GLY A 227 -7.27 1.57 -11.98
C GLY A 227 -7.02 2.93 -11.33
N ARG A 228 -8.08 3.75 -11.24
CA ARG A 228 -7.98 5.08 -10.64
C ARG A 228 -7.56 5.00 -9.17
N GLU A 229 -8.08 4.03 -8.41
CA GLU A 229 -7.73 3.84 -7.01
C GLU A 229 -6.27 3.40 -6.85
N GLN A 230 -5.73 2.54 -7.73
CA GLN A 230 -4.31 2.18 -7.70
C GLN A 230 -3.43 3.38 -8.06
N ALA A 231 -3.84 4.21 -9.02
CA ALA A 231 -3.14 5.43 -9.33
C ALA A 231 -3.18 6.43 -8.16
N ALA A 232 -4.31 6.56 -7.48
CA ALA A 232 -4.41 7.40 -6.29
C ALA A 232 -3.52 6.88 -5.14
N ILE A 233 -3.42 5.56 -4.94
CA ILE A 233 -2.48 4.95 -3.99
C ILE A 233 -1.04 5.36 -4.33
N CYS A 234 -0.63 5.28 -5.60
CA CYS A 234 0.70 5.75 -6.02
C CYS A 234 0.92 7.23 -5.68
N GLY A 235 -0.06 8.08 -5.96
CA GLY A 235 -0.01 9.51 -5.63
C GLY A 235 0.14 9.76 -4.13
N ALA A 236 -0.62 9.04 -3.31
CA ALA A 236 -0.55 9.11 -1.85
C ALA A 236 0.82 8.66 -1.32
N VAL A 237 1.40 7.58 -1.89
CA VAL A 237 2.75 7.10 -1.55
C VAL A 237 3.80 8.18 -1.85
N LEU A 238 3.73 8.83 -3.02
CA LEU A 238 4.65 9.90 -3.38
C LEU A 238 4.53 11.11 -2.45
N ALA A 239 3.31 11.52 -2.12
CA ALA A 239 3.07 12.64 -1.20
C ALA A 239 3.54 12.33 0.23
N ALA A 240 3.26 11.12 0.73
CA ALA A 240 3.75 10.64 2.01
C ALA A 240 5.28 10.64 2.06
N ARG A 241 5.95 10.19 0.97
CA ARG A 241 7.41 10.23 0.86
C ARG A 241 7.94 11.66 0.98
N ALA A 242 7.35 12.60 0.22
CA ALA A 242 7.75 14.01 0.25
C ALA A 242 7.59 14.63 1.66
N ALA A 243 6.57 14.21 2.40
CA ALA A 243 6.30 14.64 3.78
C ALA A 243 7.02 13.78 4.85
N ARG A 244 7.85 12.79 4.46
CA ARG A 244 8.55 11.85 5.37
C ARG A 244 7.58 11.05 6.25
N ILE A 245 6.40 10.74 5.74
CA ILE A 245 5.37 9.95 6.43
C ILE A 245 5.58 8.47 6.06
N PRO A 246 5.83 7.57 7.01
CA PRO A 246 5.82 6.13 6.79
C PRO A 246 4.46 5.65 6.31
N VAL A 247 4.45 4.71 5.35
CA VAL A 247 3.22 4.16 4.77
C VAL A 247 3.08 2.68 5.13
N ILE A 248 1.89 2.29 5.53
CA ILE A 248 1.48 0.88 5.67
C ILE A 248 0.56 0.54 4.51
N LEU A 249 1.07 -0.21 3.54
CA LEU A 249 0.30 -0.81 2.45
C LEU A 249 -0.51 -1.99 3.00
N ASP A 250 -1.75 -2.15 2.61
CA ASP A 250 -2.60 -3.23 3.12
C ASP A 250 -2.11 -4.62 2.66
N GLY A 251 -2.80 -5.24 1.75
CA GLY A 251 -2.53 -6.57 1.22
C GLY A 251 -2.16 -6.53 -0.26
N PHE A 252 -2.62 -7.57 -1.00
CA PHE A 252 -2.23 -7.81 -2.39
C PHE A 252 -2.49 -6.60 -3.30
N ILE A 253 -3.69 -6.04 -3.27
CA ILE A 253 -4.10 -5.00 -4.22
C ILE A 253 -3.34 -3.69 -3.98
N CYS A 254 -3.23 -3.25 -2.73
CA CYS A 254 -2.44 -2.05 -2.39
C CYS A 254 -0.95 -2.22 -2.71
N THR A 255 -0.39 -3.42 -2.49
CA THR A 255 1.00 -3.72 -2.83
C THR A 255 1.21 -3.78 -4.35
N ALA A 256 0.26 -4.34 -5.10
CA ALA A 256 0.30 -4.36 -6.57
C ALA A 256 0.14 -2.95 -7.18
N ALA A 257 -0.66 -2.09 -6.55
CA ALA A 257 -0.84 -0.71 -6.98
C ALA A 257 0.50 0.04 -7.09
N VAL A 258 1.44 -0.22 -6.19
CA VAL A 258 2.75 0.47 -6.14
C VAL A 258 3.86 -0.26 -6.91
N ALA A 259 3.58 -1.43 -7.50
CA ALA A 259 4.56 -2.14 -8.32
C ALA A 259 5.10 -1.30 -9.50
N PRO A 260 4.31 -0.49 -10.22
CA PRO A 260 4.82 0.40 -11.27
C PRO A 260 5.79 1.46 -10.74
N LEU A 261 5.62 1.97 -9.52
CA LEU A 261 6.60 2.85 -8.86
C LEU A 261 7.92 2.10 -8.65
N HIS A 262 7.86 0.89 -8.08
CA HIS A 262 9.05 0.06 -7.87
C HIS A 262 9.74 -0.28 -9.19
N GLY A 263 8.99 -0.61 -10.24
CA GLY A 263 9.54 -0.88 -11.57
C GLY A 263 10.17 0.36 -12.24
N THR A 264 9.83 1.56 -11.80
CA THR A 264 10.45 2.81 -12.22
C THR A 264 11.73 3.07 -11.41
N ASP A 265 11.64 3.02 -10.09
CA ASP A 265 12.74 3.12 -9.14
C ASP A 265 12.34 2.48 -7.80
N PRO A 266 13.03 1.40 -7.38
CA PRO A 266 12.75 0.73 -6.11
C PRO A 266 12.76 1.68 -4.90
N ALA A 267 13.56 2.73 -4.92
CA ALA A 267 13.68 3.70 -3.84
C ALA A 267 12.36 4.45 -3.54
N PHE A 268 11.40 4.47 -4.47
CA PHE A 268 10.09 5.05 -4.18
C PHE A 268 9.38 4.40 -2.98
N LEU A 269 9.66 3.13 -2.71
CA LEU A 269 8.98 2.35 -1.68
C LEU A 269 9.77 2.20 -0.37
N ASP A 270 10.91 2.90 -0.19
CA ASP A 270 11.73 2.77 1.02
C ASP A 270 10.99 3.08 2.33
N HIS A 271 10.03 4.02 2.28
CA HIS A 271 9.19 4.44 3.42
C HIS A 271 7.92 3.59 3.57
N CYS A 272 7.76 2.54 2.78
CA CYS A 272 6.60 1.66 2.80
C CYS A 272 6.91 0.34 3.49
N ILE A 273 5.99 -0.11 4.35
CA ILE A 273 5.91 -1.49 4.86
C ILE A 273 4.59 -2.11 4.39
N VAL A 274 4.53 -3.44 4.32
CA VAL A 274 3.31 -4.19 4.01
C VAL A 274 2.66 -4.64 5.31
N GLY A 275 1.39 -4.32 5.51
CA GLY A 275 0.67 -4.57 6.75
C GLY A 275 0.45 -6.06 7.02
N HIS A 276 -0.02 -6.79 6.01
CA HIS A 276 -0.24 -8.23 6.18
C HIS A 276 0.03 -9.03 4.92
N ALA A 277 0.40 -10.29 5.09
CA ALA A 277 0.42 -11.28 4.01
C ALA A 277 -1.03 -11.64 3.67
N SER A 278 -1.49 -11.19 2.50
CA SER A 278 -2.80 -11.58 1.99
C SER A 278 -2.77 -13.06 1.55
N ARG A 279 -3.91 -13.74 1.67
CA ARG A 279 -4.10 -15.11 1.18
C ARG A 279 -4.13 -15.21 -0.36
N GLU A 280 -4.19 -14.06 -1.08
CA GLU A 280 -4.10 -14.05 -2.54
C GLU A 280 -2.75 -14.58 -3.01
N PRO A 281 -2.70 -15.56 -3.95
CA PRO A 281 -1.47 -16.27 -4.33
C PRO A 281 -0.35 -15.34 -4.82
N GLY A 282 -0.70 -14.33 -5.62
CA GLY A 282 0.25 -13.37 -6.15
C GLY A 282 0.95 -12.50 -5.11
N HIS A 283 0.41 -12.40 -3.89
CA HIS A 283 0.95 -11.47 -2.89
C HIS A 283 2.31 -11.88 -2.36
N THR A 284 2.53 -13.16 -2.07
CA THR A 284 3.85 -13.66 -1.59
C THR A 284 4.92 -13.35 -2.64
N ARG A 285 4.66 -13.70 -3.90
CA ARG A 285 5.55 -13.42 -5.02
C ARG A 285 5.84 -11.93 -5.19
N LEU A 286 4.81 -11.10 -5.04
CA LEU A 286 4.94 -9.65 -5.15
C LEU A 286 5.81 -9.09 -4.01
N CYS A 287 5.59 -9.51 -2.78
CA CYS A 287 6.39 -9.09 -1.63
C CYS A 287 7.87 -9.47 -1.80
N GLU A 288 8.15 -10.69 -2.31
CA GLU A 288 9.51 -11.14 -2.62
C GLU A 288 10.16 -10.23 -3.69
N ALA A 289 9.44 -9.96 -4.78
CA ALA A 289 9.93 -9.10 -5.86
C ALA A 289 10.21 -7.66 -5.41
N LEU A 290 9.39 -7.12 -4.51
CA LEU A 290 9.54 -5.78 -3.96
C LEU A 290 10.50 -5.72 -2.74
N GLY A 291 11.05 -6.85 -2.29
CA GLY A 291 11.91 -6.92 -1.10
C GLY A 291 11.18 -6.53 0.19
N LYS A 292 9.87 -6.84 0.28
CA LYS A 292 9.03 -6.50 1.44
C LYS A 292 8.64 -7.76 2.21
N ASP A 293 8.73 -7.68 3.55
CA ASP A 293 8.23 -8.71 4.44
C ASP A 293 6.98 -8.19 5.18
N PRO A 294 5.79 -8.80 5.02
CA PRO A 294 4.56 -8.35 5.67
C PRO A 294 4.64 -8.42 7.19
N VAL A 295 4.05 -7.41 7.89
CA VAL A 295 4.06 -7.33 9.36
C VAL A 295 3.28 -8.47 10.00
N LEU A 296 2.11 -8.79 9.44
CA LEU A 296 1.18 -9.80 9.96
C LEU A 296 0.97 -10.95 8.97
N ARG A 297 0.68 -12.14 9.51
CA ARG A 297 0.27 -13.34 8.78
C ARG A 297 -0.96 -13.91 9.49
N MET A 298 -2.16 -13.60 8.99
CA MET A 298 -3.45 -13.93 9.64
C MET A 298 -4.47 -14.47 8.64
N ASP A 299 -4.04 -14.96 7.48
CA ASP A 299 -4.87 -15.54 6.43
C ASP A 299 -6.01 -14.61 5.95
N MET A 300 -5.83 -13.29 6.08
CA MET A 300 -6.80 -12.30 5.63
C MET A 300 -6.74 -12.10 4.12
N ALA A 301 -7.89 -11.77 3.52
CA ALA A 301 -8.01 -11.46 2.09
C ALA A 301 -9.19 -10.51 1.81
N LEU A 302 -9.48 -9.58 2.72
CA LEU A 302 -10.61 -8.66 2.56
C LEU A 302 -10.27 -7.42 1.72
N GLY A 303 -9.09 -6.82 1.92
CA GLY A 303 -8.77 -5.48 1.42
C GLY A 303 -9.22 -4.38 2.37
N GLU A 304 -9.67 -3.26 1.84
CA GLU A 304 -10.20 -2.08 2.55
C GLU A 304 -9.17 -1.34 3.43
N GLY A 305 -7.92 -1.80 3.51
CA GLY A 305 -6.93 -1.30 4.49
C GLY A 305 -6.95 -2.07 5.81
N SER A 306 -7.71 -3.18 5.88
CA SER A 306 -7.99 -3.90 7.12
C SER A 306 -6.74 -4.48 7.79
N GLY A 307 -5.84 -5.10 7.02
CA GLY A 307 -4.59 -5.64 7.55
C GLY A 307 -3.60 -4.54 7.92
N ALA A 308 -3.59 -3.43 7.18
CA ALA A 308 -2.77 -2.27 7.50
C ALA A 308 -3.20 -1.58 8.80
N ALA A 309 -4.50 -1.47 9.05
CA ALA A 309 -5.02 -0.95 10.32
C ALA A 309 -4.65 -1.84 11.52
N LEU A 310 -4.66 -3.17 11.35
CA LEU A 310 -4.15 -4.09 12.37
C LEU A 310 -2.64 -3.93 12.59
N ALA A 311 -1.86 -3.79 11.52
CA ALA A 311 -0.41 -3.61 11.59
C ALA A 311 -0.02 -2.28 12.28
N LEU A 312 -0.87 -1.25 12.23
CA LEU A 312 -0.66 -0.01 12.99
C LEU A 312 -0.55 -0.28 14.50
N ASN A 313 -1.35 -1.20 15.04
CA ASN A 313 -1.26 -1.55 16.47
C ASN A 313 0.09 -2.20 16.82
N ILE A 314 0.66 -2.98 15.91
CA ILE A 314 2.02 -3.54 16.08
C ILE A 314 3.07 -2.43 16.06
N LEU A 315 2.92 -1.45 15.15
CA LEU A 315 3.80 -0.30 15.05
C LEU A 315 3.75 0.56 16.33
N ARG A 316 2.53 0.81 16.85
CA ARG A 316 2.32 1.49 18.15
C ARG A 316 2.96 0.70 19.30
N SER A 317 2.82 -0.62 19.31
CA SER A 317 3.45 -1.49 20.33
C SER A 317 4.98 -1.43 20.25
N ALA A 318 5.55 -1.42 19.04
CA ALA A 318 7.00 -1.25 18.85
C ALA A 318 7.50 0.07 19.43
N LEU A 319 6.79 1.18 19.16
CA LEU A 319 7.13 2.48 19.68
C LEU A 319 6.88 2.61 21.21
N ALA A 320 5.86 1.97 21.73
CA ALA A 320 5.61 1.94 23.16
C ALA A 320 6.77 1.26 23.93
N CYS A 321 7.24 0.11 23.42
CA CYS A 321 8.43 -0.54 23.97
C CYS A 321 9.67 0.34 23.82
N HIS A 322 9.91 0.86 22.61
CA HIS A 322 11.09 1.68 22.30
C HIS A 322 11.19 2.94 23.15
N ASN A 323 10.08 3.64 23.33
CA ASN A 323 10.04 4.93 24.05
C ASN A 323 9.88 4.76 25.56
N GLY A 324 9.08 3.75 25.99
CA GLY A 324 8.63 3.62 27.38
C GLY A 324 9.48 2.69 28.25
N MET A 325 10.26 1.77 27.64
CA MET A 325 11.17 0.94 28.43
C MET A 325 12.32 1.76 29.01
N ALA A 326 12.69 1.46 30.25
CA ALA A 326 13.88 2.01 30.89
C ALA A 326 15.17 1.40 30.29
N THR A 327 16.23 2.18 30.26
CA THR A 327 17.58 1.66 30.02
C THR A 327 18.11 0.92 31.26
N PHE A 328 19.13 0.09 31.10
CA PHE A 328 19.80 -0.56 32.24
C PHE A 328 20.26 0.46 33.28
N ALA A 329 20.78 1.60 32.82
CA ALA A 329 21.24 2.67 33.72
C ALA A 329 20.08 3.33 34.51
N GLU A 330 18.95 3.62 33.83
CA GLU A 330 17.76 4.21 34.44
C GLU A 330 17.08 3.28 35.46
N ALA A 331 17.08 1.97 35.14
CA ALA A 331 16.47 0.96 35.99
C ALA A 331 17.38 0.47 37.13
N GLY A 332 18.66 0.85 37.15
CA GLY A 332 19.64 0.34 38.13
C GLY A 332 19.89 -1.17 38.02
N VAL A 333 19.61 -1.76 36.84
CA VAL A 333 19.81 -3.19 36.56
C VAL A 333 21.22 -3.37 36.02
N ALA A 334 21.94 -4.39 36.51
CA ALA A 334 23.26 -4.71 36.04
C ALA A 334 23.17 -5.09 34.52
N GLY A 335 23.90 -4.37 33.69
CA GLY A 335 24.04 -4.70 32.29
C GLY A 335 24.96 -5.92 32.09
N GLY A 336 24.69 -6.72 31.05
CA GLY A 336 25.57 -7.82 30.66
C GLY A 336 26.73 -7.34 29.77
#